data_d7e2562346c0cab358c918ad65b44610
#
_entry.id   d7e2562346c0cab358c918ad65b44610
#
_cell.length_a   1.000
_cell.length_b   1.000
_cell.length_c   1.000
_cell.angle_alpha   90.00
_cell.angle_beta   90.00
_cell.angle_gamma   90.00
#
_symmetry.space_group_name_H-M   'P 1'
#
loop_
_entity.id
_entity.type
_entity.pdbx_description
1 polymer ?
#
loop_
_entity_poly.entity_id
_entity_poly.type
_entity_poly.pdbx_seq_one_letter_code
_entity_poly.pdbx_strand_id
1 'polypeptide(L)'
;ADHGDALEKGFVEIPGYSIAHHMEDIESLNILAESGKLPVTAISAARYPDVSSHYRIMSCGSSVGRNYGPVVVARDRMSERDLEGTRVAIPGKFTTSALLFNIFGPEEYQPIFVDFDDVGRAVKEGRTDVGIFLHEGQILYEQQGFHKIMSLGEKWHLATSLPIPLGL
;
A
#
# COMPACT_ATOMS: atom_id res chain seq x y z
N ALA A 1 -2.96 4.83 11.75
CA ALA A 1 -3.97 5.50 12.56
C ALA A 1 -5.11 4.53 12.80
N ASP A 2 -5.39 4.24 14.05
CA ASP A 2 -6.38 3.25 14.50
C ASP A 2 -7.79 3.77 14.21
N HIS A 3 -8.36 3.40 13.07
CA HIS A 3 -9.73 3.76 12.72
C HIS A 3 -10.79 3.04 13.57
N GLY A 4 -10.41 2.01 14.31
CA GLY A 4 -11.28 1.23 15.19
C GLY A 4 -11.30 1.65 16.65
N ASP A 5 -10.39 2.53 17.08
CA ASP A 5 -10.16 2.85 18.50
C ASP A 5 -11.42 3.33 19.25
N ALA A 6 -12.25 4.15 18.62
CA ALA A 6 -13.45 4.69 19.24
C ALA A 6 -14.53 3.62 19.49
N LEU A 7 -14.68 2.65 18.59
CA LEU A 7 -15.59 1.53 18.74
C LEU A 7 -15.05 0.50 19.73
N GLU A 8 -13.75 0.19 19.65
CA GLU A 8 -13.08 -0.77 20.53
C GLU A 8 -13.09 -0.30 21.98
N LYS A 9 -12.87 0.99 22.23
CA LYS A 9 -12.92 1.60 23.56
C LYS A 9 -14.33 1.95 24.04
N GLY A 10 -15.35 1.66 23.26
CA GLY A 10 -16.74 1.94 23.64
C GLY A 10 -17.09 3.43 23.67
N PHE A 11 -16.30 4.31 23.01
CA PHE A 11 -16.64 5.73 22.89
C PHE A 11 -17.79 5.97 21.89
N VAL A 12 -18.01 5.02 20.99
CA VAL A 12 -19.10 5.00 20.03
C VAL A 12 -19.78 3.64 20.06
N GLU A 13 -21.09 3.63 20.19
CA GLU A 13 -21.92 2.44 20.09
C GLU A 13 -22.83 2.52 18.87
N ILE A 14 -23.01 1.39 18.19
CA ILE A 14 -23.99 1.28 17.10
C ILE A 14 -25.18 0.48 17.63
N PRO A 15 -26.35 1.11 17.88
CA PRO A 15 -27.48 0.41 18.45
C PRO A 15 -27.92 -0.82 17.62
N GLY A 16 -28.05 -1.95 18.29
CA GLY A 16 -28.47 -3.22 17.67
C GLY A 16 -27.33 -4.02 17.03
N TYR A 17 -26.09 -3.57 17.15
CA TYR A 17 -24.91 -4.30 16.64
C TYR A 17 -23.92 -4.61 17.75
N SER A 18 -23.33 -5.79 17.70
CA SER A 18 -22.13 -6.15 18.45
C SER A 18 -20.95 -6.17 17.47
N ILE A 19 -19.89 -5.43 17.79
CA ILE A 19 -18.75 -5.28 16.91
C ILE A 19 -17.58 -6.10 17.43
N ALA A 20 -17.05 -6.99 16.60
CA ALA A 20 -15.81 -7.70 16.83
C ALA A 20 -14.77 -7.21 15.84
N HIS A 21 -13.62 -6.76 16.34
CA HIS A 21 -12.51 -6.31 15.50
C HIS A 21 -11.64 -7.48 15.06
N HIS A 22 -11.29 -7.50 13.79
CA HIS A 22 -10.34 -8.43 13.20
C HIS A 22 -9.17 -7.61 12.64
N MET A 23 -8.05 -7.61 13.38
CA MET A 23 -6.87 -6.80 13.06
C MET A 23 -5.88 -7.63 12.25
N GLU A 24 -5.65 -7.19 11.02
CA GLU A 24 -4.70 -7.78 10.09
C GLU A 24 -3.99 -6.67 9.30
N ASP A 25 -2.89 -7.02 8.64
CA ASP A 25 -2.27 -6.12 7.66
C ASP A 25 -3.16 -5.96 6.41
N ILE A 26 -2.89 -4.91 5.63
CA ILE A 26 -3.75 -4.55 4.50
C ILE A 26 -3.76 -5.61 3.40
N GLU A 27 -2.68 -6.33 3.18
CA GLU A 27 -2.66 -7.40 2.16
C GLU A 27 -3.45 -8.61 2.61
N SER A 28 -3.37 -8.99 3.88
CA SER A 28 -4.23 -10.03 4.48
C SER A 28 -5.71 -9.66 4.35
N LEU A 29 -6.08 -8.39 4.61
CA LEU A 29 -7.44 -7.91 4.41
C LEU A 29 -7.86 -7.92 2.92
N ASN A 30 -6.97 -7.54 2.02
CA ASN A 30 -7.21 -7.64 0.56
C ASN A 30 -7.52 -9.08 0.12
N ILE A 31 -6.81 -10.06 0.67
CA ILE A 31 -7.02 -11.48 0.39
C ILE A 31 -8.35 -11.94 1.00
N LEU A 32 -8.62 -11.62 2.26
CA LEU A 32 -9.86 -11.99 2.94
C LEU A 32 -11.11 -11.41 2.26
N ALA A 33 -11.00 -10.21 1.70
CA ALA A 33 -12.09 -9.55 0.98
C ALA A 33 -12.62 -10.37 -0.21
N GLU A 34 -11.80 -11.21 -0.83
CA GLU A 34 -12.23 -12.08 -1.94
C GLU A 34 -13.37 -13.01 -1.53
N SER A 35 -13.38 -13.44 -0.28
CA SER A 35 -14.41 -14.36 0.23
C SER A 35 -15.75 -13.69 0.57
N GLY A 36 -15.81 -12.36 0.66
CA GLY A 36 -17.00 -11.61 1.09
C GLY A 36 -17.44 -11.88 2.52
N LYS A 37 -16.61 -12.52 3.35
CA LYS A 37 -16.99 -12.96 4.70
C LYS A 37 -16.98 -11.86 5.76
N LEU A 38 -16.16 -10.84 5.56
CA LEU A 38 -16.11 -9.71 6.49
C LEU A 38 -17.22 -8.72 6.13
N PRO A 39 -18.16 -8.41 7.05
CA PRO A 39 -19.24 -7.44 6.77
C PRO A 39 -18.73 -6.04 6.44
N VAL A 40 -17.64 -5.63 7.08
CA VAL A 40 -16.92 -4.36 6.84
C VAL A 40 -15.44 -4.67 6.88
N THR A 41 -14.67 -4.15 5.93
CA THR A 41 -13.23 -4.36 5.87
C THR A 41 -12.54 -3.14 5.25
N ALA A 42 -11.32 -2.87 5.70
CA ALA A 42 -10.42 -1.99 4.98
C ALA A 42 -9.78 -2.78 3.84
N ILE A 43 -9.61 -2.17 2.68
CA ILE A 43 -8.92 -2.73 1.52
C ILE A 43 -8.09 -1.67 0.81
N SER A 44 -7.10 -2.09 0.04
CA SER A 44 -6.43 -1.19 -0.90
C SER A 44 -7.40 -0.74 -1.99
N ALA A 45 -7.31 0.53 -2.40
CA ALA A 45 -8.16 1.05 -3.48
C ALA A 45 -8.00 0.23 -4.77
N ALA A 46 -6.80 -0.27 -5.05
CA ALA A 46 -6.51 -1.14 -6.18
C ALA A 46 -7.28 -2.47 -6.15
N ARG A 47 -7.64 -2.97 -4.96
CA ARG A 47 -8.36 -4.24 -4.79
C ARG A 47 -9.86 -4.12 -5.07
N TYR A 48 -10.43 -2.93 -4.91
CA TYR A 48 -11.88 -2.73 -4.99
C TYR A 48 -12.54 -3.25 -6.27
N PRO A 49 -12.01 -3.05 -7.48
CA PRO A 49 -12.63 -3.57 -8.71
C PRO A 49 -12.90 -5.07 -8.65
N ASP A 50 -11.97 -5.85 -8.10
CA ASP A 50 -12.06 -7.32 -8.05
C ASP A 50 -13.13 -7.80 -7.06
N VAL A 51 -13.40 -7.03 -6.00
CA VAL A 51 -14.34 -7.40 -4.92
C VAL A 51 -15.63 -6.58 -4.92
N SER A 52 -15.84 -5.76 -5.94
CA SER A 52 -17.01 -4.87 -6.05
C SER A 52 -18.37 -5.59 -6.11
N SER A 53 -18.36 -6.90 -6.39
CA SER A 53 -19.56 -7.74 -6.32
C SER A 53 -19.97 -8.07 -4.87
N HIS A 54 -19.03 -8.02 -3.92
CA HIS A 54 -19.25 -8.31 -2.50
C HIS A 54 -19.37 -7.06 -1.64
N TYR A 55 -18.71 -5.96 -2.04
CA TYR A 55 -18.57 -4.77 -1.22
C TYR A 55 -19.02 -3.49 -1.92
N ARG A 56 -19.44 -2.53 -1.11
CA ARG A 56 -19.68 -1.15 -1.51
C ARG A 56 -18.77 -0.23 -0.73
N ILE A 57 -18.24 0.79 -1.40
CA ILE A 57 -17.45 1.83 -0.74
C ILE A 57 -18.34 2.63 0.19
N MET A 58 -17.91 2.79 1.43
CA MET A 58 -18.58 3.67 2.39
C MET A 58 -18.29 5.14 2.06
N SER A 59 -19.14 6.04 2.49
CA SER A 59 -18.95 7.48 2.32
C SER A 59 -17.91 8.10 3.29
N CYS A 60 -17.27 7.29 4.11
CA CYS A 60 -16.28 7.69 5.11
C CYS A 60 -15.17 6.62 5.21
N GLY A 61 -14.06 6.97 5.87
CA GLY A 61 -13.00 6.03 6.21
C GLY A 61 -11.98 5.76 5.08
N SER A 62 -11.91 6.60 4.06
CA SER A 62 -10.90 6.45 3.00
C SER A 62 -9.57 7.12 3.33
N SER A 63 -8.48 6.55 2.83
CA SER A 63 -7.14 7.12 2.86
C SER A 63 -6.76 7.65 1.48
N VAL A 64 -6.45 8.95 1.41
CA VAL A 64 -6.16 9.65 0.16
C VAL A 64 -4.89 10.47 0.32
N GLY A 65 -3.93 10.31 -0.60
CA GLY A 65 -2.68 11.06 -0.62
C GLY A 65 -2.74 12.26 -1.57
N ARG A 66 -2.33 13.45 -1.07
CA ARG A 66 -2.07 14.63 -1.90
C ARG A 66 -0.59 14.95 -1.86
N ASN A 67 0.08 14.90 -3.00
CA ASN A 67 1.55 15.02 -3.10
C ASN A 67 2.30 14.04 -2.17
N TYR A 68 1.71 12.90 -1.94
CA TYR A 68 2.12 11.91 -0.98
C TYR A 68 1.66 10.54 -1.52
N GLY A 69 2.53 9.54 -1.44
CA GLY A 69 2.22 8.21 -1.95
C GLY A 69 3.44 7.31 -1.90
N PRO A 70 3.34 6.08 -2.38
CA PRO A 70 4.45 5.14 -2.37
C PRO A 70 5.68 5.70 -3.09
N VAL A 71 6.87 5.42 -2.53
CA VAL A 71 8.16 5.76 -3.12
C VAL A 71 8.98 4.50 -3.39
N VAL A 72 9.68 4.47 -4.50
CA VAL A 72 10.62 3.41 -4.85
C VAL A 72 12.00 3.84 -4.38
N VAL A 73 12.65 2.99 -3.60
CA VAL A 73 13.95 3.26 -3.00
C VAL A 73 14.94 2.13 -3.26
N ALA A 74 16.23 2.47 -3.26
CA ALA A 74 17.33 1.51 -3.28
C ALA A 74 18.36 1.84 -2.19
N ARG A 75 19.24 0.88 -1.90
CA ARG A 75 20.40 1.09 -1.03
C ARG A 75 21.43 2.02 -1.67
N ASP A 76 21.68 1.85 -2.96
CA ASP A 76 22.63 2.65 -3.73
C ASP A 76 21.89 3.61 -4.67
N ARG A 77 22.53 4.67 -5.12
CA ARG A 77 21.94 5.63 -6.04
C ARG A 77 21.69 4.96 -7.40
N MET A 78 20.45 5.01 -7.84
CA MET A 78 19.96 4.48 -9.11
C MET A 78 19.07 5.51 -9.79
N SER A 79 18.93 5.43 -11.10
CA SER A 79 17.95 6.15 -11.89
C SER A 79 16.74 5.25 -12.22
N GLU A 80 15.66 5.84 -12.70
CA GLU A 80 14.48 5.05 -13.14
C GLU A 80 14.81 4.06 -14.28
N ARG A 81 15.82 4.35 -15.10
CA ARG A 81 16.26 3.48 -16.20
C ARG A 81 16.95 2.22 -15.73
N ASP A 82 17.50 2.26 -14.52
CA ASP A 82 18.22 1.13 -13.92
C ASP A 82 17.25 0.13 -13.26
N LEU A 83 15.95 0.42 -13.27
CA LEU A 83 14.92 -0.46 -12.69
C LEU A 83 14.61 -1.69 -13.54
N GLU A 84 14.95 -1.68 -14.84
CA GLU A 84 14.69 -2.80 -15.75
C GLU A 84 15.35 -4.08 -15.25
N GLY A 85 14.57 -5.17 -15.17
CA GLY A 85 15.04 -6.48 -14.73
C GLY A 85 15.32 -6.62 -13.23
N THR A 86 15.14 -5.56 -12.42
CA THR A 86 15.45 -5.60 -10.98
C THR A 86 14.45 -6.45 -10.18
N ARG A 87 14.92 -6.94 -9.04
CA ARG A 87 14.08 -7.57 -8.00
C ARG A 87 13.49 -6.46 -7.13
N VAL A 88 12.18 -6.42 -7.03
CA VAL A 88 11.44 -5.36 -6.35
C VAL A 88 10.69 -5.91 -5.15
N ALA A 89 11.01 -5.45 -3.93
CA ALA A 89 10.23 -5.76 -2.74
C ALA A 89 8.92 -4.94 -2.75
N ILE A 90 7.80 -5.64 -2.78
CA ILE A 90 6.45 -5.06 -2.83
C ILE A 90 5.65 -5.50 -1.60
N PRO A 91 5.05 -4.58 -0.84
CA PRO A 91 4.28 -4.91 0.35
C PRO A 91 2.87 -5.45 0.02
N GLY A 92 2.81 -6.56 -0.71
CA GLY A 92 1.56 -7.21 -1.09
C GLY A 92 1.18 -7.04 -2.56
N LYS A 93 0.62 -8.11 -3.12
CA LYS A 93 0.24 -8.23 -4.54
C LYS A 93 -0.97 -7.35 -4.90
N PHE A 94 -1.94 -7.24 -3.99
CA PHE A 94 -3.22 -6.55 -4.25
C PHE A 94 -3.23 -5.10 -3.75
N THR A 95 -2.06 -4.57 -3.38
CA THR A 95 -1.92 -3.21 -2.87
C THR A 95 -1.96 -2.15 -3.99
N THR A 96 -2.34 -0.94 -3.64
CA THR A 96 -2.24 0.21 -4.54
C THR A 96 -0.79 0.47 -4.96
N SER A 97 0.18 0.18 -4.08
CA SER A 97 1.61 0.27 -4.40
C SER A 97 2.02 -0.65 -5.55
N ALA A 98 1.55 -1.90 -5.54
CA ALA A 98 1.79 -2.87 -6.61
C ALA A 98 1.18 -2.39 -7.94
N LEU A 99 -0.08 -1.95 -7.92
CA LEU A 99 -0.76 -1.41 -9.11
C LEU A 99 0.00 -0.22 -9.70
N LEU A 100 0.40 0.73 -8.88
CA LEU A 100 1.13 1.92 -9.36
C LEU A 100 2.50 1.58 -9.93
N PHE A 101 3.19 0.61 -9.33
CA PHE A 101 4.48 0.17 -9.88
C PHE A 101 4.31 -0.55 -11.23
N ASN A 102 3.23 -1.32 -11.41
CA ASN A 102 2.89 -1.89 -12.71
C ASN A 102 2.56 -0.84 -13.77
N ILE A 103 2.02 0.33 -13.38
CA ILE A 103 1.66 1.41 -14.33
C ILE A 103 2.87 2.27 -14.67
N PHE A 104 3.70 2.61 -13.70
CA PHE A 104 4.75 3.63 -13.81
C PHE A 104 6.18 3.07 -13.74
N GLY A 105 6.35 1.81 -13.39
CA GLY A 105 7.63 1.12 -13.35
C GLY A 105 8.10 0.65 -14.73
N PRO A 106 9.17 -0.14 -14.80
CA PRO A 106 9.68 -0.71 -16.03
C PRO A 106 8.73 -1.80 -16.59
N GLU A 107 8.93 -2.15 -17.87
CA GLU A 107 8.15 -3.23 -18.50
C GLU A 107 8.48 -4.60 -17.91
N GLU A 108 9.76 -4.85 -17.60
CA GLU A 108 10.21 -6.10 -17.01
C GLU A 108 10.84 -5.86 -15.64
N TYR A 109 10.38 -6.59 -14.65
CA TYR A 109 10.94 -6.64 -13.30
C TYR A 109 10.53 -7.93 -12.59
N GLN A 110 11.18 -8.26 -11.48
CA GLN A 110 10.90 -9.44 -10.68
C GLN A 110 10.22 -9.05 -9.36
N PRO A 111 8.89 -9.17 -9.23
CA PRO A 111 8.20 -8.86 -8.00
C PRO A 111 8.51 -9.89 -6.91
N ILE A 112 8.94 -9.41 -5.74
CA ILE A 112 9.11 -10.20 -4.52
C ILE A 112 8.14 -9.64 -3.49
N PHE A 113 7.07 -10.37 -3.24
CA PHE A 113 6.08 -9.96 -2.25
C PHE A 113 6.59 -10.29 -0.85
N VAL A 114 6.57 -9.29 0.03
CA VAL A 114 7.05 -9.37 1.41
C VAL A 114 6.09 -8.63 2.32
N ASP A 115 6.17 -8.90 3.62
CA ASP A 115 5.42 -8.11 4.58
C ASP A 115 5.90 -6.66 4.57
N PHE A 116 5.00 -5.74 4.87
CA PHE A 116 5.27 -4.30 4.87
C PHE A 116 6.55 -3.94 5.64
N ASP A 117 6.69 -4.49 6.85
CA ASP A 117 7.84 -4.23 7.73
C ASP A 117 9.15 -4.87 7.23
N ASP A 118 9.07 -5.80 6.30
CA ASP A 118 10.23 -6.52 5.75
C ASP A 118 10.82 -5.86 4.49
N VAL A 119 10.13 -4.94 3.85
CA VAL A 119 10.58 -4.29 2.61
C VAL A 119 11.97 -3.68 2.78
N GLY A 120 12.18 -2.87 3.81
CA GLY A 120 13.48 -2.23 4.06
C GLY A 120 14.60 -3.21 4.35
N ARG A 121 14.29 -4.27 5.09
CA ARG A 121 15.26 -5.34 5.38
C ARG A 121 15.62 -6.12 4.12
N ALA A 122 14.65 -6.44 3.26
CA ALA A 122 14.88 -7.14 2.00
C ALA A 122 15.86 -6.40 1.09
N VAL A 123 15.75 -5.08 1.00
CA VAL A 123 16.69 -4.23 0.24
C VAL A 123 18.07 -4.18 0.91
N LYS A 124 18.13 -3.98 2.24
CA LYS A 124 19.40 -3.90 2.98
C LYS A 124 20.22 -5.19 2.87
N GLU A 125 19.55 -6.34 2.96
CA GLU A 125 20.16 -7.66 2.88
C GLU A 125 20.47 -8.11 1.43
N GLY A 126 20.07 -7.32 0.42
CA GLY A 126 20.29 -7.65 -0.99
C GLY A 126 19.40 -8.80 -1.50
N ARG A 127 18.32 -9.13 -0.78
CA ARG A 127 17.28 -10.07 -1.26
C ARG A 127 16.54 -9.48 -2.45
N THR A 128 16.38 -8.15 -2.43
CA THR A 128 15.84 -7.36 -3.54
C THR A 128 16.77 -6.17 -3.84
N ASP A 129 16.69 -5.65 -5.05
CA ASP A 129 17.54 -4.54 -5.50
C ASP A 129 16.91 -3.20 -5.09
N VAL A 130 15.58 -3.15 -5.13
CA VAL A 130 14.77 -1.98 -4.76
C VAL A 130 13.58 -2.40 -3.90
N GLY A 131 12.92 -1.43 -3.25
CA GLY A 131 11.72 -1.66 -2.47
C GLY A 131 10.73 -0.51 -2.58
N ILE A 132 9.45 -0.81 -2.40
CA ILE A 132 8.40 0.20 -2.39
C ILE A 132 8.03 0.53 -0.96
N PHE A 133 8.31 1.76 -0.54
CA PHE A 133 8.02 2.27 0.79
C PHE A 133 6.71 3.05 0.80
N LEU A 134 5.97 2.89 1.88
CA LEU A 134 4.71 3.57 2.16
C LEU A 134 4.72 4.08 3.61
N HIS A 135 3.72 4.81 4.03
CA HIS A 135 3.56 5.34 5.39
C HIS A 135 4.83 6.07 5.88
N GLU A 136 5.35 5.73 7.06
CA GLU A 136 6.55 6.34 7.64
C GLU A 136 7.79 6.10 6.79
N GLY A 137 7.87 4.95 6.11
CA GLY A 137 9.00 4.60 5.27
C GLY A 137 9.27 5.61 4.15
N GLN A 138 8.21 6.17 3.55
CA GLN A 138 8.36 7.19 2.50
C GLN A 138 8.87 8.55 3.03
N ILE A 139 8.84 8.78 4.33
CA ILE A 139 9.35 9.99 4.98
C ILE A 139 10.75 9.76 5.52
N LEU A 140 11.00 8.56 6.06
CA LEU A 140 12.20 8.23 6.81
C LEU A 140 13.27 7.48 5.99
N TYR A 141 13.03 7.20 4.71
CA TYR A 141 13.95 6.39 3.89
C TYR A 141 15.39 6.92 3.88
N GLU A 142 15.58 8.25 3.81
CA GLU A 142 16.92 8.86 3.82
C GLU A 142 17.64 8.61 5.15
N GLN A 143 16.93 8.74 6.27
CA GLN A 143 17.48 8.47 7.61
C GLN A 143 17.82 6.99 7.79
N GLN A 144 17.15 6.12 7.06
CA GLN A 144 17.43 4.69 7.05
C GLN A 144 18.53 4.29 6.06
N GLY A 145 19.14 5.26 5.35
CA GLY A 145 20.23 5.06 4.42
C GLY A 145 19.81 4.62 3.03
N PHE A 146 18.56 4.88 2.64
CA PHE A 146 18.08 4.61 1.28
C PHE A 146 18.07 5.85 0.41
N HIS A 147 18.08 5.64 -0.90
CA HIS A 147 17.96 6.68 -1.92
C HIS A 147 16.66 6.50 -2.69
N LYS A 148 15.87 7.59 -2.80
CA LYS A 148 14.66 7.60 -3.61
C LYS A 148 15.03 7.54 -5.09
N ILE A 149 14.37 6.65 -5.84
CA ILE A 149 14.48 6.53 -7.29
C ILE A 149 13.33 7.30 -7.93
N MET A 150 12.08 7.02 -7.50
CA MET A 150 10.90 7.72 -7.97
C MET A 150 9.81 7.76 -6.91
N SER A 151 8.88 8.70 -7.06
CA SER A 151 7.65 8.79 -6.29
C SER A 151 6.46 8.35 -7.17
N LEU A 152 5.81 7.26 -6.79
CA LEU A 152 4.62 6.79 -7.50
C LEU A 152 3.42 7.73 -7.28
N GLY A 153 3.38 8.40 -6.12
CA GLY A 153 2.36 9.41 -5.83
C GLY A 153 2.51 10.65 -6.73
N GLU A 154 3.74 11.13 -6.96
CA GLU A 154 4.01 12.23 -7.90
C GLU A 154 3.65 11.84 -9.34
N LYS A 155 4.04 10.64 -9.79
CA LYS A 155 3.70 10.14 -11.13
C LYS A 155 2.19 10.03 -11.34
N TRP A 156 1.47 9.54 -10.34
CA TRP A 156 0.01 9.52 -10.37
C TRP A 156 -0.58 10.93 -10.52
N HIS A 157 -0.10 11.88 -9.71
CA HIS A 157 -0.59 13.26 -9.77
C HIS A 157 -0.31 13.91 -11.13
N LEU A 158 0.89 13.72 -11.68
CA LEU A 158 1.24 14.22 -13.01
C LEU A 158 0.38 13.63 -14.12
N ALA A 159 0.04 12.35 -14.03
CA ALA A 159 -0.76 11.65 -15.04
C ALA A 159 -2.26 11.98 -14.95
N THR A 160 -2.79 12.22 -13.75
CA THR A 160 -4.24 12.30 -13.54
C THR A 160 -4.74 13.65 -13.02
N SER A 161 -3.86 14.47 -12.44
CA SER A 161 -4.19 15.68 -11.67
C SER A 161 -5.07 15.40 -10.44
N LEU A 162 -5.23 14.15 -10.02
CA LEU A 162 -6.07 13.73 -8.90
C LEU A 162 -5.22 13.33 -7.69
N PRO A 163 -5.77 13.44 -6.47
CA PRO A 163 -5.21 12.76 -5.30
C PRO A 163 -5.18 11.25 -5.53
N ILE A 164 -4.18 10.58 -4.94
CA ILE A 164 -4.06 9.13 -5.04
C ILE A 164 -4.98 8.43 -4.02
N PRO A 165 -5.89 7.54 -4.44
CA PRO A 165 -6.63 6.71 -3.51
C PRO A 165 -5.74 5.57 -3.03
N LEU A 166 -5.50 5.48 -1.73
CA LEU A 166 -4.62 4.46 -1.14
C LEU A 166 -5.41 3.31 -0.52
N GLY A 167 -6.41 3.63 0.29
CA GLY A 167 -7.25 2.68 1.00
C GLY A 167 -8.72 3.10 1.08
N LEU A 168 -9.58 2.13 1.16
CA LEU A 168 -11.02 2.26 1.25
C LEU A 168 -11.53 1.55 2.50
#